data_293cacdb70e8310a0f630798c88d127a
#
_entry.id   293cacdb70e8310a0f630798c88d127a
#
_cell.length_a   1.000
_cell.length_b   1.000
_cell.length_c   1.000
_cell.angle_alpha   90.00
_cell.angle_beta   90.00
_cell.angle_gamma   90.00
#
_symmetry.space_group_name_H-M   'P 1'
#
loop_
_entity.id
_entity.type
_entity.pdbx_description
1 polymer ?
#
loop_
_entity_poly.entity_id
_entity_poly.type
_entity_poly.pdbx_seq_one_letter_code
_entity_poly.pdbx_strand_id
1 'polypeptide(L)'
;MMTKNSRSQSSTILAIALLIAAAGVLTQYLAGVPGFPTIPPGPIILGTAGILVLALPKHRWPLVTGFLAALFVTVGGLIEGSVWGRLGDPGQFDVWIGVVGQWLGQAVALVAGAAAIRQAFARGPRAAAVRR
;
A
#
# COMPACT_ATOMS: atom_id res chain seq x y z
N MET A 1 -0.88 -14.06 21.47
CA MET A 1 -0.71 -14.31 20.85
C MET A 1 -0.32 -14.25 20.03
N MET A 2 -0.56 -14.23 19.80
CA MET A 2 -0.28 -14.36 18.96
C MET A 2 0.51 -14.62 18.35
N THR A 3 0.65 -14.74 18.47
CA THR A 3 1.45 -15.03 18.06
C THR A 3 1.96 -15.90 17.35
N LYS A 4 1.74 -16.59 17.46
CA LYS A 4 2.13 -17.53 16.65
C LYS A 4 2.03 -17.15 15.31
N ASN A 5 1.54 -16.09 14.95
CA ASN A 5 1.53 -15.54 13.66
C ASN A 5 2.87 -15.11 13.26
N SER A 6 3.30 -15.49 12.08
CA SER A 6 4.52 -14.98 11.52
C SER A 6 4.33 -13.57 10.97
N ARG A 7 3.09 -13.11 10.89
CA ARG A 7 2.78 -11.77 10.40
C ARG A 7 2.61 -10.82 11.58
N SER A 8 3.32 -9.71 11.55
CA SER A 8 3.15 -8.67 12.55
C SER A 8 1.89 -7.87 12.25
N GLN A 9 1.43 -7.13 13.26
CA GLN A 9 0.31 -6.24 13.09
C GLN A 9 0.61 -5.19 12.03
N SER A 10 1.84 -4.66 12.01
CA SER A 10 2.23 -3.67 11.01
C SER A 10 2.16 -4.23 9.60
N SER A 11 2.55 -5.49 9.39
CA SER A 11 2.47 -6.05 8.04
C SER A 11 1.03 -6.30 7.61
N THR A 12 0.15 -6.65 8.54
CA THR A 12 -1.27 -6.76 8.22
C THR A 12 -1.86 -5.41 7.84
N ILE A 13 -1.52 -4.37 8.59
CA ILE A 13 -1.97 -3.01 8.29
C ILE A 13 -1.44 -2.58 6.91
N LEU A 14 -0.17 -2.88 6.63
CA LEU A 14 0.40 -2.59 5.32
C LEU A 14 -0.41 -3.24 4.20
N ALA A 15 -0.73 -4.52 4.34
CA ALA A 15 -1.48 -5.24 3.31
C ALA A 15 -2.85 -4.63 3.09
N ILE A 16 -3.57 -4.36 4.17
CA ILE A 16 -4.90 -3.78 4.08
C ILE A 16 -4.84 -2.39 3.46
N ALA A 17 -3.86 -1.58 3.88
CA ALA A 17 -3.69 -0.23 3.35
C ALA A 17 -3.40 -0.24 1.85
N LEU A 18 -2.57 -1.19 1.39
CA LEU A 18 -2.27 -1.34 -0.03
C LEU A 18 -3.52 -1.70 -0.82
N LEU A 19 -4.35 -2.59 -0.28
CA LEU A 19 -5.58 -2.99 -0.96
C LEU A 19 -6.59 -1.86 -0.99
N ILE A 20 -6.68 -1.07 0.09
CA ILE A 20 -7.57 0.10 0.11
C ILE A 20 -7.10 1.13 -0.90
N ALA A 21 -5.79 1.38 -0.98
CA ALA A 21 -5.25 2.30 -1.97
C ALA A 21 -5.53 1.82 -3.39
N ALA A 22 -5.37 0.53 -3.63
CA ALA A 22 -5.69 -0.05 -4.94
C ALA A 22 -7.16 0.15 -5.29
N ALA A 23 -8.04 -0.08 -4.33
CA ALA A 23 -9.47 0.12 -4.53
C ALA A 23 -9.79 1.58 -4.82
N GLY A 24 -9.10 2.50 -4.15
CA GLY A 24 -9.29 3.93 -4.39
C GLY A 24 -8.91 4.33 -5.82
N VAL A 25 -7.77 3.82 -6.31
CA VAL A 25 -7.37 4.10 -7.69
C VAL A 25 -8.36 3.47 -8.67
N LEU A 26 -8.79 2.25 -8.40
CA LEU A 26 -9.73 1.57 -9.28
C LEU A 26 -11.06 2.32 -9.34
N THR A 27 -11.51 2.87 -8.21
CA THR A 27 -12.72 3.68 -8.17
C THR A 27 -12.60 4.89 -9.09
N GLN A 28 -11.45 5.57 -9.06
CA GLN A 28 -11.21 6.70 -9.95
C GLN A 28 -11.21 6.28 -11.41
N TYR A 29 -10.58 5.16 -11.71
CA TYR A 29 -10.53 4.63 -13.07
C TYR A 29 -11.95 4.34 -13.59
N LEU A 30 -12.76 3.65 -12.78
CA LEU A 30 -14.12 3.29 -13.17
C LEU A 30 -15.03 4.53 -13.25
N ALA A 31 -14.72 5.58 -12.49
CA ALA A 31 -15.46 6.83 -12.54
C ALA A 31 -15.12 7.67 -13.78
N GLY A 32 -14.12 7.23 -14.57
CA GLY A 32 -13.81 7.91 -15.82
C GLY A 32 -12.80 9.04 -15.71
N VAL A 33 -12.01 9.08 -14.65
CA VAL A 33 -10.95 10.10 -14.52
C VAL A 33 -10.00 9.97 -15.72
N PRO A 34 -9.74 11.07 -16.45
CA PRO A 34 -8.88 11.00 -17.62
C PRO A 34 -7.42 10.76 -17.25
N GLY A 35 -6.67 10.27 -18.21
CA GLY A 35 -5.24 10.06 -18.04
C GLY A 35 -4.85 8.64 -17.65
N PHE A 36 -5.81 7.78 -17.32
CA PHE A 36 -5.49 6.39 -17.05
C PHE A 36 -5.32 5.61 -18.35
N PRO A 37 -4.29 4.76 -18.45
CA PRO A 37 -4.20 3.85 -19.58
C PRO A 37 -5.32 2.82 -19.56
N THR A 38 -5.48 2.09 -20.65
CA THR A 38 -6.52 1.07 -20.76
C THR A 38 -6.45 0.06 -19.62
N ILE A 39 -5.23 -0.35 -19.26
CA ILE A 39 -5.01 -1.19 -18.09
C ILE A 39 -4.28 -0.32 -17.05
N PRO A 40 -4.95 0.11 -15.99
CA PRO A 40 -4.33 1.02 -15.03
C PRO A 40 -3.29 0.30 -14.20
N PRO A 41 -2.04 0.79 -14.16
CA PRO A 41 -0.98 0.10 -13.42
C PRO A 41 -1.11 0.25 -11.91
N GLY A 42 -1.70 1.35 -11.43
CA GLY A 42 -1.79 1.61 -9.99
C GLY A 42 -2.46 0.49 -9.20
N PRO A 43 -3.69 0.13 -9.54
CA PRO A 43 -4.36 -0.96 -8.81
C PRO A 43 -3.64 -2.29 -8.94
N ILE A 44 -3.03 -2.55 -10.09
CA ILE A 44 -2.29 -3.79 -10.29
C ILE A 44 -1.07 -3.83 -9.37
N ILE A 45 -0.30 -2.76 -9.34
CA ILE A 45 0.89 -2.67 -8.52
C ILE A 45 0.54 -2.76 -7.03
N LEU A 46 -0.39 -1.94 -6.60
CA LEU A 46 -0.75 -1.88 -5.17
C LEU A 46 -1.48 -3.15 -4.74
N GLY A 47 -2.37 -3.64 -5.57
CA GLY A 47 -3.13 -4.85 -5.26
C GLY A 47 -2.25 -6.08 -5.20
N THR A 48 -1.35 -6.23 -6.18
CA THR A 48 -0.42 -7.36 -6.19
C THR A 48 0.49 -7.32 -4.96
N ALA A 49 1.01 -6.14 -4.64
CA ALA A 49 1.87 -6.00 -3.46
C ALA A 49 1.12 -6.37 -2.19
N GLY A 50 -0.12 -5.92 -2.05
CA GLY A 50 -0.93 -6.26 -0.87
C GLY A 50 -1.19 -7.75 -0.75
N ILE A 51 -1.50 -8.39 -1.87
CA ILE A 51 -1.73 -9.82 -1.89
C ILE A 51 -0.45 -10.58 -1.51
N LEU A 52 0.70 -10.15 -2.03
CA LEU A 52 1.96 -10.78 -1.68
C LEU A 52 2.25 -10.72 -0.19
N VAL A 53 1.97 -9.58 0.44
CA VAL A 53 2.17 -9.45 1.88
C VAL A 53 1.28 -10.43 2.63
N LEU A 54 0.03 -10.58 2.22
CA LEU A 54 -0.90 -11.51 2.87
C LEU A 54 -0.54 -12.98 2.60
N ALA A 55 -0.14 -13.28 1.37
CA ALA A 55 0.09 -14.66 0.94
C ALA A 55 1.40 -15.23 1.47
N LEU A 56 2.38 -14.38 1.72
CA LEU A 56 3.73 -14.82 2.10
C LEU A 56 4.14 -14.22 3.45
N PRO A 57 3.42 -14.53 4.53
CA PRO A 57 3.66 -13.89 5.82
C PRO A 57 5.00 -14.26 6.45
N LYS A 58 5.62 -15.34 6.00
CA LYS A 58 6.89 -15.78 6.56
C LYS A 58 8.09 -15.18 5.87
N HIS A 59 7.87 -14.46 4.76
CA HIS A 59 8.96 -13.87 3.99
C HIS A 59 9.02 -12.38 4.25
N ARG A 60 10.23 -11.82 4.23
CA ARG A 60 10.43 -10.39 4.44
C ARG A 60 10.34 -9.58 3.16
N TRP A 61 10.70 -10.18 2.03
CA TRP A 61 10.74 -9.42 0.79
C TRP A 61 9.39 -8.83 0.36
N PRO A 62 8.22 -9.48 0.64
CA PRO A 62 6.96 -8.82 0.28
C PRO A 62 6.74 -7.50 1.02
N LEU A 63 7.28 -7.37 2.24
CA LEU A 63 7.18 -6.11 2.97
C LEU A 63 7.91 -4.99 2.24
N VAL A 64 9.10 -5.28 1.75
CA VAL A 64 9.87 -4.31 0.96
C VAL A 64 9.15 -3.98 -0.34
N THR A 65 8.62 -5.01 -1.01
CA THR A 65 7.86 -4.82 -2.24
C THR A 65 6.64 -3.93 -2.00
N GLY A 66 5.90 -4.20 -0.91
CA GLY A 66 4.73 -3.40 -0.58
C GLY A 66 5.06 -1.96 -0.27
N PHE A 67 6.11 -1.75 0.50
CA PHE A 67 6.56 -0.39 0.81
C PHE A 67 6.98 0.35 -0.45
N LEU A 68 7.78 -0.30 -1.31
CA LEU A 68 8.24 0.33 -2.54
C LEU A 68 7.09 0.61 -3.51
N ALA A 69 6.09 -0.27 -3.56
CA ALA A 69 4.91 -0.04 -4.38
C ALA A 69 4.18 1.23 -3.92
N ALA A 70 3.96 1.37 -2.62
CA ALA A 70 3.30 2.55 -2.07
C ALA A 70 4.14 3.81 -2.34
N LEU A 71 5.45 3.71 -2.15
CA LEU A 71 6.34 4.84 -2.38
C LEU A 71 6.33 5.26 -3.85
N PHE A 72 6.40 4.29 -4.75
CA PHE A 72 6.42 4.55 -6.19
C PHE A 72 5.14 5.27 -6.63
N VAL A 73 3.99 4.75 -6.20
CA VAL A 73 2.71 5.35 -6.60
C VAL A 73 2.53 6.74 -5.96
N THR A 74 2.99 6.90 -4.72
CA THR A 74 2.90 8.18 -4.02
C THR A 74 3.76 9.24 -4.71
N VAL A 75 5.03 8.92 -4.98
CA VAL A 75 5.93 9.87 -5.64
C VAL A 75 5.44 10.17 -7.05
N GLY A 76 5.03 9.15 -7.79
CA GLY A 76 4.51 9.35 -9.13
C GLY A 76 3.28 10.24 -9.15
N GLY A 77 2.38 10.04 -8.20
CA GLY A 77 1.18 10.86 -8.10
C GLY A 77 1.47 12.31 -7.74
N LEU A 78 2.44 12.53 -6.85
CA LEU A 78 2.83 13.89 -6.50
C LEU A 78 3.49 14.61 -7.66
N ILE A 79 4.33 13.92 -8.43
CA ILE A 79 4.98 14.51 -9.60
C ILE A 79 3.95 14.84 -10.67
N GLU A 80 3.00 13.95 -10.89
CA GLU A 80 1.97 14.16 -11.90
C GLU A 80 1.04 15.32 -11.52
N GLY A 81 0.69 15.43 -10.25
CA GLY A 81 0.08 16.63 -9.67
C GLY A 81 -1.42 16.78 -9.79
N SER A 82 -2.12 15.95 -10.58
CA SER A 82 -3.55 16.12 -10.77
C SER A 82 -4.39 15.78 -9.53
N VAL A 83 -3.76 15.12 -8.54
CA VAL A 83 -4.46 14.73 -7.32
C VAL A 83 -5.03 15.95 -6.59
N TRP A 84 -4.34 17.07 -6.64
CA TRP A 84 -4.77 18.27 -5.92
C TRP A 84 -6.09 18.81 -6.44
N GLY A 85 -6.26 18.78 -7.77
CA GLY A 85 -7.52 19.20 -8.37
C GLY A 85 -8.67 18.26 -7.98
N ARG A 86 -8.40 16.97 -7.96
CA ARG A 86 -9.45 16.01 -7.58
C ARG A 86 -9.84 16.15 -6.11
N LEU A 87 -8.87 16.37 -5.22
CA LEU A 87 -9.16 16.57 -3.81
C LEU A 87 -9.94 17.84 -3.55
N GLY A 88 -9.75 18.86 -4.40
CA GLY A 88 -10.45 20.13 -4.25
C GLY A 88 -11.87 20.13 -4.79
N ASP A 89 -12.37 19.00 -5.29
CA ASP A 89 -13.68 18.95 -5.92
C ASP A 89 -14.55 17.83 -5.35
N PRO A 90 -15.03 17.99 -4.10
CA PRO A 90 -15.90 16.97 -3.49
C PRO A 90 -17.28 16.85 -4.17
N GLY A 91 -17.62 17.76 -5.09
CA GLY A 91 -18.83 17.65 -5.88
C GLY A 91 -18.83 16.42 -6.76
N GLN A 92 -17.66 15.94 -7.17
CA GLN A 92 -17.53 14.66 -7.87
C GLN A 92 -17.18 13.60 -6.81
N PHE A 93 -18.19 13.21 -6.06
CA PHE A 93 -17.97 12.44 -4.84
C PHE A 93 -17.34 11.07 -5.10
N ASP A 94 -17.73 10.40 -6.19
CA ASP A 94 -17.16 9.11 -6.52
C ASP A 94 -15.65 9.19 -6.78
N VAL A 95 -15.21 10.22 -7.51
CA VAL A 95 -13.79 10.47 -7.75
C VAL A 95 -13.13 10.90 -6.45
N TRP A 96 -13.76 11.81 -5.72
CA TRP A 96 -13.20 12.37 -4.50
C TRP A 96 -12.96 11.29 -3.45
N ILE A 97 -13.94 10.41 -3.23
CA ILE A 97 -13.78 9.35 -2.23
C ILE A 97 -12.70 8.35 -2.65
N GLY A 98 -12.57 8.11 -3.97
CA GLY A 98 -11.50 7.26 -4.48
C GLY A 98 -10.13 7.86 -4.21
N VAL A 99 -9.97 9.16 -4.42
CA VAL A 99 -8.72 9.86 -4.15
C VAL A 99 -8.39 9.83 -2.66
N VAL A 100 -9.38 10.14 -1.82
CA VAL A 100 -9.17 10.12 -0.38
C VAL A 100 -8.76 8.73 0.09
N GLY A 101 -9.48 7.69 -0.35
CA GLY A 101 -9.14 6.31 0.02
C GLY A 101 -7.75 5.93 -0.45
N GLN A 102 -7.39 6.28 -1.67
CA GLN A 102 -6.08 5.99 -2.21
C GLN A 102 -4.97 6.64 -1.38
N TRP A 103 -5.07 7.92 -1.13
CA TRP A 103 -3.99 8.63 -0.48
C TRP A 103 -3.90 8.33 1.01
N LEU A 104 -5.03 8.11 1.68
CA LEU A 104 -4.99 7.62 3.06
C LEU A 104 -4.37 6.23 3.13
N GLY A 105 -4.76 5.35 2.21
CA GLY A 105 -4.17 4.02 2.16
C GLY A 105 -2.68 4.07 1.90
N GLN A 106 -2.24 4.92 0.98
CA GLN A 106 -0.81 5.07 0.69
C GLN A 106 -0.04 5.61 1.89
N ALA A 107 -0.59 6.61 2.59
CA ALA A 107 0.06 7.17 3.76
C ALA A 107 0.21 6.10 4.85
N VAL A 108 -0.85 5.37 5.13
CA VAL A 108 -0.81 4.30 6.13
C VAL A 108 0.17 3.20 5.69
N ALA A 109 0.16 2.86 4.39
CA ALA A 109 1.06 1.83 3.88
C ALA A 109 2.53 2.23 4.03
N LEU A 110 2.86 3.50 3.82
CA LEU A 110 4.22 3.96 3.99
C LEU A 110 4.67 3.84 5.45
N VAL A 111 3.82 4.27 6.38
CA VAL A 111 4.15 4.19 7.80
C VAL A 111 4.21 2.74 8.27
N ALA A 112 3.19 1.97 7.97
CA ALA A 112 3.13 0.57 8.40
C ALA A 112 4.21 -0.27 7.72
N GLY A 113 4.51 0.03 6.45
CA GLY A 113 5.56 -0.68 5.73
C GLY A 113 6.92 -0.42 6.35
N ALA A 114 7.23 0.83 6.66
CA ALA A 114 8.49 1.15 7.32
C ALA A 114 8.59 0.45 8.67
N ALA A 115 7.52 0.45 9.45
CA ALA A 115 7.51 -0.22 10.74
C ALA A 115 7.68 -1.73 10.59
N ALA A 116 6.97 -2.34 9.63
CA ALA A 116 7.04 -3.78 9.42
C ALA A 116 8.45 -4.20 8.97
N ILE A 117 9.07 -3.43 8.08
CA ILE A 117 10.41 -3.72 7.61
C ILE A 117 11.40 -3.63 8.77
N ARG A 118 11.30 -2.55 9.56
CA ARG A 118 12.17 -2.41 10.72
C ARG A 118 12.04 -3.58 11.67
N GLN A 119 10.82 -3.98 11.97
CA GLN A 119 10.57 -5.08 12.89
C GLN A 119 11.12 -6.39 12.34
N ALA A 120 10.88 -6.66 11.07
CA ALA A 120 11.30 -7.92 10.47
C ALA A 120 12.82 -8.04 10.39
N PHE A 121 13.50 -6.97 9.99
CA PHE A 121 14.94 -7.02 9.80
C PHE A 121 15.70 -6.88 11.11
N ALA A 122 15.16 -6.16 12.08
CA ALA A 122 15.79 -6.05 13.39
C ALA A 122 15.75 -7.37 14.14
N ARG A 123 14.63 -8.12 14.01
CA ARG A 123 14.48 -9.37 14.75
C ARG A 123 15.13 -10.56 14.10
N GLY A 124 15.15 -10.59 12.76
CA GLY A 124 15.52 -11.79 12.04
C GLY A 124 16.87 -12.36 12.43
N PRO A 125 17.98 -11.62 12.18
CA PRO A 125 19.30 -12.16 12.50
C PRO A 125 19.52 -12.34 14.00
N ARG A 126 18.97 -11.43 14.78
CA ARG A 126 19.14 -11.49 16.23
C ARG A 126 18.41 -12.68 16.84
N ALA A 127 17.20 -12.95 16.35
CA ALA A 127 16.44 -14.09 16.82
C ALA A 127 17.16 -15.40 16.50
N ALA A 128 17.75 -15.50 15.32
CA ALA A 128 18.52 -16.68 14.95
C ALA A 128 19.73 -16.87 15.86
N ALA A 129 20.43 -15.80 16.17
CA ALA A 129 21.58 -15.87 17.05
C ALA A 129 21.19 -16.33 18.45
N VAL A 130 20.10 -15.82 18.97
CA VAL A 130 19.65 -16.16 20.31
C VAL A 130 19.27 -17.63 20.42
N ARG A 131 18.72 -18.20 19.37
CA ARG A 131 18.29 -19.59 19.41
C ARG A 131 19.42 -20.59 19.39
N ARG A 132 20.59 -20.18 19.03
CA ARG A 132 21.74 -21.05 19.08
C ARG A 132 22.31 -21.09 20.44
#